data_c8b34c27a36f12e3e431fdc126149d57
#
_entry.id   c8b34c27a36f12e3e431fdc126149d57
#
_cell.length_a   1.000
_cell.length_b   1.000
_cell.length_c   1.000
_cell.angle_alpha   90.00
_cell.angle_beta   90.00
_cell.angle_gamma   90.00
#
_symmetry.space_group_name_H-M   'P 1'
#
loop_
_entity.id
_entity.type
_entity.pdbx_description
1 polymer ?
#
loop_
_entity_poly.entity_id
_entity_poly.type
_entity_poly.pdbx_seq_one_letter_code
_entity_poly.pdbx_strand_id
1 'polypeptide(L)'
;MKTIKKDKLEYLVFENMPEIKHCFSTRYGGVSEGAFSSMNLAWREDKKENVLKNYDILCNAIGVKAENTVWTRQVHTDNILRVTAEDRGKGLFKERQEDGYDAIMTNEKDVVLVGFSADCVLIYFYDKVKNAIAIAHSGWRGTVLGIGGKVVKR
;
A
#
# COMPACT_ATOMS: atom_id res chain seq x y z
N MET A 1 1.88 15.68 7.32
CA MET A 1 2.14 15.07 6.00
C MET A 1 2.56 16.17 5.04
N LYS A 2 3.51 15.86 4.17
CA LYS A 2 4.01 16.77 3.14
C LYS A 2 3.57 16.28 1.77
N THR A 3 3.08 17.20 0.93
CA THR A 3 2.75 16.93 -0.46
C THR A 3 4.02 17.01 -1.31
N ILE A 4 4.26 15.99 -2.11
CA ILE A 4 5.34 15.94 -3.11
C ILE A 4 4.70 16.07 -4.49
N LYS A 5 5.22 16.96 -5.32
CA LYS A 5 4.81 17.12 -6.71
C LYS A 5 6.01 16.89 -7.62
N LYS A 6 5.84 16.02 -8.62
CA LYS A 6 6.79 15.73 -9.69
C LYS A 6 6.02 15.75 -11.01
N ASP A 7 6.15 16.78 -11.77
CA ASP A 7 5.37 17.05 -12.99
C ASP A 7 3.85 16.96 -12.68
N LYS A 8 3.16 16.00 -13.26
CA LYS A 8 1.73 15.74 -13.04
C LYS A 8 1.45 14.85 -11.84
N LEU A 9 2.47 14.14 -11.33
CA LEU A 9 2.32 13.22 -10.20
C LEU A 9 2.28 13.99 -8.88
N GLU A 10 1.30 13.65 -8.04
CA GLU A 10 1.17 14.16 -6.68
C GLU A 10 0.97 13.00 -5.69
N TYR A 11 1.73 13.00 -4.60
CA TYR A 11 1.58 12.05 -3.50
C TYR A 11 1.97 12.69 -2.17
N LEU A 12 1.55 12.06 -1.07
CA LEU A 12 1.82 12.53 0.28
C LEU A 12 2.87 11.63 0.97
N VAL A 13 3.66 12.21 1.85
CA VAL A 13 4.63 11.51 2.71
C VAL A 13 4.50 11.97 4.16
N PHE A 14 4.83 11.08 5.10
CA PHE A 14 4.91 11.42 6.52
C PHE A 14 6.32 11.96 6.84
N GLU A 15 6.40 13.14 7.42
CA GLU A 15 7.68 13.79 7.73
C GLU A 15 8.40 13.14 8.93
N ASN A 16 7.66 12.41 9.75
CA ASN A 16 8.18 11.68 10.91
C ASN A 16 8.69 10.27 10.60
N MET A 17 8.71 9.87 9.31
CA MET A 17 9.20 8.56 8.84
C MET A 17 10.21 8.70 7.69
N PRO A 18 11.25 9.56 7.83
CA PRO A 18 12.17 9.86 6.72
C PRO A 18 13.07 8.67 6.34
N GLU A 19 13.23 7.69 7.23
CA GLU A 19 14.12 6.53 7.06
C GLU A 19 13.55 5.47 6.11
N ILE A 20 12.23 5.48 5.87
CA ILE A 20 11.58 4.51 5.01
C ILE A 20 10.95 5.15 3.78
N LYS A 21 11.01 4.45 2.66
CA LYS A 21 10.31 4.84 1.44
C LYS A 21 8.82 4.54 1.60
N HIS A 22 8.00 5.57 1.50
CA HIS A 22 6.55 5.44 1.63
C HIS A 22 5.84 6.57 0.90
N CYS A 23 4.59 6.35 0.57
CA CYS A 23 3.71 7.39 0.05
C CYS A 23 2.23 7.06 0.29
N PHE A 24 1.40 8.07 0.26
CA PHE A 24 -0.03 7.96 0.03
C PHE A 24 -0.34 8.62 -1.31
N SER A 25 -0.82 7.84 -2.28
CA SER A 25 -1.12 8.35 -3.62
C SER A 25 -2.31 9.31 -3.59
N THR A 26 -2.29 10.30 -4.48
CA THR A 26 -3.48 11.08 -4.84
C THR A 26 -4.01 10.54 -6.17
N ARG A 27 -5.08 11.15 -6.67
CA ARG A 27 -5.65 10.78 -7.97
C ARG A 27 -4.89 11.35 -9.18
N TYR A 28 -3.81 12.12 -8.98
CA TYR A 28 -3.11 12.84 -10.04
C TYR A 28 -1.83 12.13 -10.49
N GLY A 29 -1.53 12.26 -11.81
CA GLY A 29 -0.25 11.87 -12.38
C GLY A 29 -0.19 10.47 -12.97
N GLY A 30 -1.31 9.76 -13.04
CA GLY A 30 -1.43 8.49 -13.74
C GLY A 30 -1.87 8.62 -15.20
N VAL A 31 -2.13 7.48 -15.82
CA VAL A 31 -2.51 7.36 -17.24
C VAL A 31 -3.94 6.86 -17.45
N SER A 32 -4.66 6.53 -16.38
CA SER A 32 -6.05 6.11 -16.48
C SER A 32 -6.96 7.24 -16.94
N GLU A 33 -8.05 6.91 -17.62
CA GLU A 33 -8.96 7.86 -18.26
C GLU A 33 -10.37 7.75 -17.68
N GLY A 34 -11.24 8.69 -18.05
CA GLY A 34 -12.66 8.69 -17.67
C GLY A 34 -12.85 8.75 -16.16
N ALA A 35 -13.69 7.86 -15.63
CA ALA A 35 -14.00 7.80 -14.20
C ALA A 35 -12.78 7.46 -13.33
N PHE A 36 -11.76 6.80 -13.90
CA PHE A 36 -10.53 6.39 -13.21
C PHE A 36 -9.40 7.39 -13.31
N SER A 37 -9.64 8.55 -13.93
CA SER A 37 -8.61 9.57 -14.16
C SER A 37 -8.08 10.13 -12.84
N SER A 38 -6.76 10.07 -12.65
CA SER A 38 -5.73 9.52 -13.54
C SER A 38 -4.89 8.41 -12.89
N MET A 39 -4.65 8.46 -11.57
CA MET A 39 -3.79 7.53 -10.82
C MET A 39 -4.63 6.41 -10.17
N ASN A 40 -5.30 5.59 -10.99
CA ASN A 40 -6.00 4.42 -10.49
C ASN A 40 -5.02 3.27 -10.25
N LEU A 41 -4.99 2.74 -9.04
CA LEU A 41 -4.14 1.61 -8.63
C LEU A 41 -4.96 0.34 -8.34
N ALA A 42 -6.27 0.37 -8.55
CA ALA A 42 -7.17 -0.76 -8.34
C ALA A 42 -7.52 -1.46 -9.65
N TRP A 43 -7.59 -2.79 -9.63
CA TRP A 43 -7.91 -3.60 -10.81
C TRP A 43 -9.35 -3.48 -11.33
N ARG A 44 -10.25 -2.79 -10.63
CA ARG A 44 -11.67 -2.76 -10.99
C ARG A 44 -11.90 -1.92 -12.25
N GLU A 45 -12.47 -2.56 -13.28
CA GLU A 45 -13.07 -1.92 -14.47
C GLU A 45 -12.14 -1.04 -15.33
N ASP A 46 -10.89 -0.84 -14.91
CA ASP A 46 -9.88 -0.14 -15.68
C ASP A 46 -9.06 -1.12 -16.53
N LYS A 47 -8.38 -0.60 -17.54
CA LYS A 47 -7.47 -1.39 -18.37
C LYS A 47 -6.26 -1.82 -17.53
N LYS A 48 -5.93 -3.11 -17.58
CA LYS A 48 -4.81 -3.69 -16.83
C LYS A 48 -3.50 -2.95 -17.10
N GLU A 49 -3.27 -2.57 -18.34
CA GLU A 49 -2.07 -1.85 -18.78
C GLU A 49 -1.96 -0.48 -18.11
N ASN A 50 -3.07 0.23 -17.92
CA ASN A 50 -3.09 1.52 -17.25
C ASN A 50 -2.72 1.36 -15.76
N VAL A 51 -3.32 0.37 -15.10
CA VAL A 51 -3.02 0.10 -13.68
C VAL A 51 -1.56 -0.25 -13.48
N LEU A 52 -1.00 -1.15 -14.31
CA LEU A 52 0.43 -1.51 -14.25
C LEU A 52 1.32 -0.27 -14.45
N LYS A 53 1.00 0.57 -15.44
CA LYS A 53 1.76 1.79 -15.70
C LYS A 53 1.65 2.80 -14.55
N ASN A 54 0.49 2.90 -13.91
CA ASN A 54 0.33 3.74 -12.72
C ASN A 54 1.19 3.25 -11.55
N TYR A 55 1.28 1.93 -11.33
CA TYR A 55 2.19 1.37 -10.33
C TYR A 55 3.64 1.71 -10.65
N ASP A 56 4.06 1.54 -11.92
CA ASP A 56 5.43 1.88 -12.33
C ASP A 56 5.75 3.36 -12.10
N ILE A 57 4.83 4.26 -12.45
CA ILE A 57 5.00 5.71 -12.24
C ILE A 57 5.18 6.01 -10.75
N LEU A 58 4.28 5.52 -9.90
CA LEU A 58 4.32 5.81 -8.47
C LEU A 58 5.52 5.16 -7.79
N CYS A 59 5.78 3.89 -8.06
CA CYS A 59 6.89 3.13 -7.47
C CYS A 59 8.25 3.75 -7.85
N ASN A 60 8.45 4.10 -9.12
CA ASN A 60 9.68 4.78 -9.58
C ASN A 60 9.85 6.15 -8.91
N ALA A 61 8.78 6.90 -8.69
CA ALA A 61 8.84 8.21 -8.05
C ALA A 61 9.35 8.15 -6.60
N ILE A 62 9.06 7.06 -5.88
CA ILE A 62 9.53 6.82 -4.50
C ILE A 62 10.76 5.90 -4.45
N GLY A 63 11.28 5.46 -5.59
CA GLY A 63 12.51 4.66 -5.69
C GLY A 63 12.35 3.21 -5.23
N VAL A 64 11.21 2.58 -5.52
CA VAL A 64 10.94 1.14 -5.32
C VAL A 64 10.51 0.51 -6.64
N LYS A 65 10.40 -0.82 -6.68
CA LYS A 65 9.98 -1.57 -7.87
C LYS A 65 8.54 -2.05 -7.73
N ALA A 66 7.74 -1.93 -8.80
CA ALA A 66 6.35 -2.40 -8.81
C ALA A 66 6.25 -3.92 -8.60
N GLU A 67 7.21 -4.71 -9.12
CA GLU A 67 7.25 -6.16 -8.93
C GLU A 67 7.51 -6.59 -7.48
N ASN A 68 7.95 -5.68 -6.62
CA ASN A 68 8.14 -5.94 -5.20
C ASN A 68 6.89 -5.64 -4.35
N THR A 69 5.81 -5.16 -4.96
CA THR A 69 4.57 -4.87 -4.26
C THR A 69 3.86 -6.13 -3.79
N VAL A 70 3.28 -6.04 -2.59
CA VAL A 70 2.43 -7.08 -2.02
C VAL A 70 1.17 -6.43 -1.46
N TRP A 71 0.01 -6.95 -1.81
CA TRP A 71 -1.24 -6.57 -1.21
C TRP A 71 -2.21 -7.75 -1.07
N THR A 72 -3.13 -7.63 -0.15
CA THR A 72 -4.08 -8.66 0.23
C THR A 72 -5.52 -8.23 -0.07
N ARG A 73 -6.44 -9.15 0.03
CA ARG A 73 -7.87 -8.84 0.03
C ARG A 73 -8.25 -8.23 1.37
N GLN A 74 -8.51 -6.92 1.39
CA GLN A 74 -9.05 -6.22 2.57
C GLN A 74 -10.55 -6.52 2.71
N VAL A 75 -10.96 -6.97 3.89
CA VAL A 75 -12.34 -7.45 4.16
C VAL A 75 -12.94 -6.84 5.44
N HIS A 76 -12.30 -5.78 5.95
CA HIS A 76 -12.71 -5.04 7.15
C HIS A 76 -12.66 -5.89 8.44
N THR A 77 -11.63 -6.71 8.58
CA THR A 77 -11.31 -7.48 9.79
C THR A 77 -10.11 -6.90 10.53
N ASP A 78 -9.56 -7.67 11.46
CA ASP A 78 -8.33 -7.37 12.17
C ASP A 78 -7.24 -8.43 11.94
N ASN A 79 -7.39 -9.22 10.88
CA ASN A 79 -6.41 -10.22 10.48
C ASN A 79 -5.13 -9.56 9.97
N ILE A 80 -3.99 -10.09 10.42
CA ILE A 80 -2.65 -9.59 10.12
C ILE A 80 -1.84 -10.70 9.45
N LEU A 81 -1.28 -10.42 8.28
CA LEU A 81 -0.39 -11.33 7.56
C LEU A 81 1.06 -10.82 7.63
N ARG A 82 1.99 -11.68 8.00
CA ARG A 82 3.40 -11.44 7.78
C ARG A 82 3.76 -11.91 6.37
N VAL A 83 4.37 -11.03 5.60
CA VAL A 83 4.81 -11.29 4.21
C VAL A 83 6.33 -11.28 4.13
N THR A 84 6.88 -12.04 3.18
CA THR A 84 8.30 -12.24 2.95
C THR A 84 8.70 -11.85 1.52
N ALA A 85 9.96 -11.99 1.18
CA ALA A 85 10.45 -11.76 -0.19
C ALA A 85 9.80 -12.69 -1.23
N GLU A 86 9.34 -13.88 -0.83
CA GLU A 86 8.64 -14.83 -1.70
C GLU A 86 7.25 -14.33 -2.12
N ASP A 87 6.66 -13.46 -1.30
CA ASP A 87 5.34 -12.88 -1.57
C ASP A 87 5.38 -11.71 -2.56
N ARG A 88 6.54 -11.24 -2.99
CA ARG A 88 6.68 -10.14 -3.95
C ARG A 88 5.87 -10.42 -5.22
N GLY A 89 5.15 -9.41 -5.64
CA GLY A 89 4.26 -9.44 -6.80
C GLY A 89 2.86 -9.97 -6.52
N LYS A 90 2.58 -10.51 -5.33
CA LYS A 90 1.23 -10.99 -4.97
C LYS A 90 0.23 -9.84 -4.96
N GLY A 91 -0.84 -10.02 -5.71
CA GLY A 91 -1.89 -9.06 -5.95
C GLY A 91 -1.75 -8.34 -7.29
N LEU A 92 -0.56 -7.87 -7.67
CA LEU A 92 -0.36 -7.15 -8.92
C LEU A 92 0.06 -8.06 -10.08
N PHE A 93 1.04 -8.94 -9.87
CA PHE A 93 1.63 -9.81 -10.89
C PHE A 93 1.34 -11.30 -10.67
N LYS A 94 1.12 -11.69 -9.42
CA LYS A 94 0.77 -13.04 -8.99
C LYS A 94 -0.59 -13.03 -8.31
N GLU A 95 -1.19 -14.20 -8.17
CA GLU A 95 -2.41 -14.34 -7.38
C GLU A 95 -2.18 -13.86 -5.95
N ARG A 96 -3.16 -13.10 -5.43
CA ARG A 96 -3.14 -12.64 -4.04
C ARG A 96 -3.55 -13.75 -3.09
N GLN A 97 -3.28 -13.55 -1.81
CA GLN A 97 -3.81 -14.40 -0.76
C GLN A 97 -5.35 -14.36 -0.78
N GLU A 98 -5.99 -15.54 -0.83
CA GLU A 98 -7.46 -15.67 -0.85
C GLU A 98 -8.10 -15.26 0.48
N ASP A 99 -7.47 -15.63 1.60
CA ASP A 99 -7.91 -15.20 2.93
C ASP A 99 -7.85 -13.69 3.06
N GLY A 100 -8.83 -13.12 3.78
CA GLY A 100 -8.90 -11.68 3.99
C GLY A 100 -7.97 -11.22 5.09
N TYR A 101 -7.10 -10.25 4.76
CA TYR A 101 -6.20 -9.60 5.72
C TYR A 101 -6.29 -8.09 5.56
N ASP A 102 -6.47 -7.39 6.66
CA ASP A 102 -6.56 -5.93 6.69
C ASP A 102 -5.28 -5.27 7.19
N ALA A 103 -4.28 -6.06 7.59
CA ALA A 103 -2.94 -5.59 7.83
C ALA A 103 -1.91 -6.55 7.26
N ILE A 104 -0.82 -6.01 6.74
CA ILE A 104 0.35 -6.74 6.29
C ILE A 104 1.61 -6.14 6.89
N MET A 105 2.58 -6.99 7.21
CA MET A 105 3.82 -6.58 7.86
C MET A 105 5.03 -7.38 7.35
N THR A 106 6.20 -6.78 7.40
CA THR A 106 7.46 -7.43 7.03
C THR A 106 8.66 -6.78 7.73
N ASN A 107 9.71 -7.54 7.90
CA ASN A 107 11.05 -7.04 8.26
C ASN A 107 12.08 -7.37 7.17
N GLU A 108 11.63 -7.79 6.00
CA GLU A 108 12.49 -8.11 4.87
C GLU A 108 12.67 -6.92 3.93
N LYS A 109 13.88 -6.78 3.40
CA LYS A 109 14.22 -5.72 2.43
C LYS A 109 13.52 -5.94 1.11
N ASP A 110 13.25 -4.84 0.41
CA ASP A 110 12.67 -4.86 -0.93
C ASP A 110 11.31 -5.57 -1.03
N VAL A 111 10.52 -5.55 0.05
CA VAL A 111 9.10 -5.91 0.08
C VAL A 111 8.30 -4.63 0.25
N VAL A 112 7.45 -4.31 -0.72
CA VAL A 112 6.67 -3.08 -0.76
C VAL A 112 5.23 -3.37 -0.38
N LEU A 113 4.81 -2.92 0.80
CA LEU A 113 3.47 -3.17 1.31
C LEU A 113 2.47 -2.17 0.70
N VAL A 114 1.35 -2.65 0.19
CA VAL A 114 0.29 -1.82 -0.39
C VAL A 114 -1.02 -2.02 0.34
N GLY A 115 -1.64 -0.92 0.76
CA GLY A 115 -2.99 -0.87 1.31
C GLY A 115 -3.86 0.07 0.50
N PHE A 116 -5.14 -0.25 0.37
CA PHE A 116 -6.12 0.55 -0.35
C PHE A 116 -7.09 1.19 0.61
N SER A 117 -7.48 2.41 0.29
CA SER A 117 -8.52 3.14 1.01
C SER A 117 -9.29 4.05 0.06
N ALA A 118 -10.60 4.16 0.29
CA ALA A 118 -11.42 5.24 -0.24
C ALA A 118 -11.65 6.27 0.88
N ASP A 119 -12.24 5.83 1.98
CA ASP A 119 -12.64 6.64 3.14
C ASP A 119 -12.20 6.03 4.50
N CYS A 120 -11.76 4.77 4.50
CA CYS A 120 -11.17 4.16 5.70
C CYS A 120 -9.76 4.69 5.99
N VAL A 121 -9.34 4.60 7.25
CA VAL A 121 -8.00 5.03 7.67
C VAL A 121 -6.96 3.96 7.31
N LEU A 122 -5.84 4.38 6.71
CA LEU A 122 -4.63 3.57 6.61
C LEU A 122 -3.64 3.99 7.69
N ILE A 123 -3.16 3.02 8.46
CA ILE A 123 -2.17 3.23 9.51
C ILE A 123 -0.83 2.67 9.03
N TYR A 124 0.22 3.50 9.05
CA TYR A 124 1.57 3.12 8.69
C TYR A 124 2.38 2.90 9.98
N PHE A 125 3.15 1.83 10.03
CA PHE A 125 4.00 1.49 11.17
C PHE A 125 5.45 1.31 10.73
N TYR A 126 6.35 1.79 11.57
CA TYR A 126 7.77 1.57 11.44
C TYR A 126 8.40 1.30 12.80
N ASP A 127 9.01 0.13 12.95
CA ASP A 127 9.82 -0.25 14.11
C ASP A 127 11.30 -0.16 13.73
N LYS A 128 11.98 0.86 14.27
CA LYS A 128 13.42 1.09 14.02
C LYS A 128 14.31 0.01 14.62
N VAL A 129 13.88 -0.64 15.70
CA VAL A 129 14.66 -1.66 16.40
C VAL A 129 14.63 -2.97 15.67
N LYS A 130 13.42 -3.42 15.29
CA LYS A 130 13.22 -4.66 14.53
C LYS A 130 13.44 -4.48 13.03
N ASN A 131 13.63 -3.23 12.57
CA ASN A 131 13.67 -2.85 11.16
C ASN A 131 12.47 -3.41 10.40
N ALA A 132 11.28 -3.24 10.96
CA ALA A 132 10.03 -3.78 10.45
C ALA A 132 9.07 -2.66 10.05
N ILE A 133 8.29 -2.92 9.02
CA ILE A 133 7.22 -2.04 8.55
C ILE A 133 5.90 -2.78 8.52
N ALA A 134 4.80 -2.05 8.69
CA ALA A 134 3.47 -2.58 8.45
C ALA A 134 2.53 -1.49 7.91
N ILE A 135 1.48 -1.93 7.24
CA ILE A 135 0.35 -1.10 6.86
C ILE A 135 -0.94 -1.80 7.28
N ALA A 136 -1.86 -1.07 7.90
CA ALA A 136 -3.15 -1.60 8.31
C ALA A 136 -4.29 -0.76 7.73
N HIS A 137 -5.27 -1.43 7.16
CA HIS A 137 -6.54 -0.87 6.76
C HIS A 137 -7.48 -0.89 7.97
N SER A 138 -7.66 0.26 8.59
CA SER A 138 -8.47 0.44 9.79
C SER A 138 -9.84 1.03 9.43
N GLY A 139 -10.68 0.21 8.80
CA GLY A 139 -12.10 0.51 8.67
C GLY A 139 -12.76 0.47 10.06
N TRP A 140 -14.01 0.92 10.20
CA TRP A 140 -14.66 1.04 11.50
C TRP A 140 -14.65 -0.27 12.31
N ARG A 141 -14.86 -1.45 11.65
CA ARG A 141 -14.79 -2.75 12.33
C ARG A 141 -13.39 -3.06 12.84
N GLY A 142 -12.37 -2.93 11.97
CA GLY A 142 -10.97 -3.15 12.35
C GLY A 142 -10.52 -2.19 13.47
N THR A 143 -11.03 -0.95 13.46
CA THR A 143 -10.77 0.02 14.52
C THR A 143 -11.34 -0.44 15.86
N VAL A 144 -12.60 -0.87 15.90
CA VAL A 144 -13.26 -1.40 17.12
C VAL A 144 -12.55 -2.66 17.61
N LEU A 145 -12.12 -3.54 16.71
CA LEU A 145 -11.37 -4.76 17.03
C LEU A 145 -9.90 -4.48 17.43
N GLY A 146 -9.44 -3.22 17.33
CA GLY A 146 -8.12 -2.79 17.78
C GLY A 146 -6.98 -3.23 16.87
N ILE A 147 -7.20 -3.26 15.55
CA ILE A 147 -6.20 -3.72 14.54
C ILE A 147 -4.84 -3.04 14.72
N GLY A 148 -4.80 -1.71 14.95
CA GLY A 148 -3.56 -0.99 15.16
C GLY A 148 -2.76 -1.50 16.37
N GLY A 149 -3.42 -1.71 17.50
CA GLY A 149 -2.79 -2.27 18.71
C GLY A 149 -2.34 -3.72 18.52
N LYS A 150 -3.06 -4.50 17.70
CA LYS A 150 -2.68 -5.88 17.36
C LYS A 150 -1.43 -5.93 16.48
N VAL A 151 -1.28 -5.01 15.52
CA VAL A 151 -0.07 -4.92 14.69
C VAL A 151 1.18 -4.62 15.55
N VAL A 152 1.06 -3.69 16.51
CA VAL A 152 2.20 -3.33 17.39
C VAL A 152 2.64 -4.49 18.30
N LYS A 153 1.76 -5.42 18.62
CA LYS A 153 2.06 -6.58 19.49
C LYS A 153 2.69 -7.77 18.76
N ARG A 154 2.75 -7.72 17.43
CA ARG A 154 3.33 -8.78 16.57
C ARG A 154 4.82 -8.56 16.33
#